data_1badaa724012632edce228471e2ed5b2
#
_entry.id   1badaa724012632edce228471e2ed5b2
#
_cell.length_a   1.000
_cell.length_b   1.000
_cell.length_c   1.000
_cell.angle_alpha   90.00
_cell.angle_beta   90.00
_cell.angle_gamma   90.00
#
_symmetry.space_group_name_H-M   'P 1'
#
loop_
_entity.id
_entity.type
_entity.pdbx_description
1 polymer ?
#
loop_
_entity_poly.entity_id
_entity_poly.type
_entity_poly.pdbx_seq_one_letter_code
_entity_poly.pdbx_strand_id
1 'polypeptide(L)'
;MKHWNKEVAKEVCPQITIKITKEDVVDILSSAIGGISYWGEIVPNDRQYEKAEKWLRENAEPDYDDGEICYEEIIAQILFDGKSVAVRDIEDDKESWLSLSNLARGIQTAFREGYYSSYNWLVPDGDGFREWHLETSQIDSEVSDVIIQLAVWGEVVYG
;
A
#
# COMPACT_ATOMS: atom_id res chain seq x y z
N MET A 1 39.60 14.35 -27.74
CA MET A 1 38.51 14.35 -26.73
C MET A 1 37.18 14.22 -27.45
N LYS A 2 36.37 13.22 -27.11
CA LYS A 2 35.04 13.08 -27.69
C LYS A 2 34.10 14.05 -26.98
N HIS A 3 33.47 14.95 -27.71
CA HIS A 3 32.42 15.80 -27.18
C HIS A 3 31.11 15.07 -27.29
N TRP A 4 30.51 14.73 -26.16
CA TRP A 4 29.17 14.17 -26.11
C TRP A 4 28.14 15.28 -26.37
N ASN A 5 27.27 15.06 -27.31
CA ASN A 5 26.15 15.97 -27.53
C ASN A 5 25.20 15.94 -26.36
N LYS A 6 25.18 17.00 -25.58
CA LYS A 6 24.30 17.12 -24.39
C LYS A 6 22.81 17.31 -24.73
N GLU A 7 22.49 17.57 -25.99
CA GLU A 7 21.14 17.84 -26.44
C GLU A 7 20.34 16.56 -26.76
N VAL A 8 20.97 15.39 -26.76
CA VAL A 8 20.31 14.12 -27.02
C VAL A 8 20.02 13.41 -25.69
N ALA A 9 18.99 13.87 -25.01
CA ALA A 9 18.41 13.15 -23.91
C ALA A 9 17.31 12.22 -24.43
N LYS A 10 17.30 10.95 -23.96
CA LYS A 10 16.20 10.03 -24.17
C LYS A 10 15.57 9.71 -22.83
N GLU A 11 14.27 9.87 -22.75
CA GLU A 11 13.51 9.33 -21.63
C GLU A 11 13.45 7.82 -21.74
N VAL A 12 13.80 7.15 -20.66
CA VAL A 12 13.64 5.70 -20.50
C VAL A 12 12.86 5.45 -19.22
N CYS A 13 11.92 4.52 -19.29
CA CYS A 13 11.14 4.09 -18.14
C CYS A 13 11.60 2.70 -17.72
N PRO A 14 12.65 2.58 -16.88
CA PRO A 14 13.08 1.28 -16.40
C PRO A 14 11.98 0.66 -15.54
N GLN A 15 11.77 -0.62 -15.73
CA GLN A 15 10.86 -1.38 -14.89
C GLN A 15 11.64 -2.03 -13.74
N ILE A 16 11.11 -1.87 -12.53
CA ILE A 16 11.63 -2.51 -11.33
C ILE A 16 10.55 -3.41 -10.73
N THR A 17 10.98 -4.50 -10.12
CA THR A 17 10.09 -5.37 -9.35
C THR A 17 10.12 -4.93 -7.89
N ILE A 18 8.96 -4.60 -7.34
CA ILE A 18 8.80 -4.26 -5.94
C ILE A 18 8.20 -5.47 -5.23
N LYS A 19 8.90 -5.98 -4.22
CA LYS A 19 8.37 -6.99 -3.31
C LYS A 19 7.51 -6.34 -2.25
N ILE A 20 6.27 -6.77 -2.16
CA ILE A 20 5.34 -6.34 -1.12
C ILE A 20 4.97 -7.56 -0.30
N THR A 21 5.35 -7.56 0.96
CA THR A 21 4.98 -8.61 1.92
C THR A 21 3.64 -8.29 2.59
N LYS A 22 3.05 -9.30 3.23
CA LYS A 22 1.84 -9.09 4.03
C LYS A 22 2.10 -8.12 5.19
N GLU A 23 3.27 -8.22 5.82
CA GLU A 23 3.71 -7.29 6.87
C GLU A 23 3.78 -5.84 6.36
N ASP A 24 4.33 -5.63 5.17
CA ASP A 24 4.35 -4.30 4.53
C ASP A 24 2.94 -3.74 4.36
N VAL A 25 2.00 -4.58 3.95
CA VAL A 25 0.58 -4.18 3.79
C VAL A 25 -0.04 -3.84 5.14
N VAL A 26 0.22 -4.62 6.18
CA VAL A 26 -0.22 -4.31 7.55
C VAL A 26 0.31 -2.95 8.00
N ASP A 27 1.58 -2.68 7.78
CA ASP A 27 2.21 -1.40 8.16
C ASP A 27 1.59 -0.21 7.41
N ILE A 28 1.38 -0.36 6.10
CA ILE A 28 0.72 0.68 5.30
C ILE A 28 -0.71 0.93 5.79
N LEU A 29 -1.48 -0.12 6.03
CA LEU A 29 -2.85 -0.01 6.51
C LEU A 29 -2.92 0.60 7.91
N SER A 30 -1.97 0.26 8.77
CA SER A 30 -1.86 0.84 10.13
C SER A 30 -1.75 2.37 10.09
N SER A 31 -0.95 2.90 9.17
CA SER A 31 -0.84 4.34 8.95
C SER A 31 -2.02 4.91 8.17
N ALA A 32 -2.54 4.16 7.19
CA ALA A 32 -3.61 4.60 6.30
C ALA A 32 -4.94 4.79 7.01
N ILE A 33 -5.31 3.91 7.93
CA ILE A 33 -6.60 4.00 8.66
C ILE A 33 -6.74 5.35 9.36
N GLY A 34 -5.68 5.83 10.00
CA GLY A 34 -5.65 7.17 10.56
C GLY A 34 -5.52 8.26 9.49
N GLY A 35 -4.65 8.05 8.50
CA GLY A 35 -4.34 9.03 7.47
C GLY A 35 -5.53 9.42 6.59
N ILE A 36 -6.41 8.47 6.26
CA ILE A 36 -7.59 8.73 5.43
C ILE A 36 -8.82 9.16 6.22
N SER A 37 -8.78 9.13 7.55
CA SER A 37 -9.97 9.29 8.42
C SER A 37 -10.75 10.58 8.22
N TYR A 38 -10.14 11.59 7.63
CA TYR A 38 -10.79 12.85 7.32
C TYR A 38 -11.68 12.81 6.06
N TRP A 39 -11.50 11.82 5.19
CA TRP A 39 -12.31 11.66 3.99
C TRP A 39 -12.91 10.27 3.81
N GLY A 40 -12.34 9.23 4.44
CA GLY A 40 -12.76 7.87 4.15
C GLY A 40 -12.52 6.87 5.28
N GLU A 41 -13.06 5.71 5.07
CA GLU A 41 -12.87 4.55 5.94
C GLU A 41 -12.79 3.25 5.13
N ILE A 42 -12.01 2.30 5.59
CA ILE A 42 -11.91 0.96 4.99
C ILE A 42 -12.91 0.05 5.72
N VAL A 43 -13.88 -0.50 4.97
CA VAL A 43 -15.01 -1.24 5.56
C VAL A 43 -15.13 -2.61 4.93
N PRO A 44 -14.54 -3.66 5.53
CA PRO A 44 -14.83 -5.02 5.13
C PRO A 44 -16.29 -5.39 5.49
N ASN A 45 -16.92 -6.24 4.70
CA ASN A 45 -18.20 -6.80 5.11
C ASN A 45 -18.00 -7.85 6.21
N ASP A 46 -19.07 -8.14 6.95
CA ASP A 46 -19.01 -9.04 8.12
C ASP A 46 -18.45 -10.42 7.75
N ARG A 47 -18.86 -10.96 6.61
CA ARG A 47 -18.41 -12.29 6.16
C ARG A 47 -16.92 -12.32 5.85
N GLN A 48 -16.41 -11.28 5.20
CA GLN A 48 -14.97 -11.14 4.93
C GLN A 48 -14.18 -11.04 6.23
N TYR A 49 -14.67 -10.22 7.13
CA TYR A 49 -14.07 -9.99 8.44
C TYR A 49 -13.98 -11.29 9.25
N GLU A 50 -15.10 -11.95 9.46
CA GLU A 50 -15.18 -13.19 10.23
C GLU A 50 -14.29 -14.30 9.65
N LYS A 51 -14.29 -14.45 8.34
CA LYS A 51 -13.45 -15.46 7.66
C LYS A 51 -11.96 -15.19 7.84
N ALA A 52 -11.54 -13.94 7.66
CA ALA A 52 -10.14 -13.55 7.82
C ALA A 52 -9.70 -13.65 9.28
N GLU A 53 -10.51 -13.19 10.23
CA GLU A 53 -10.24 -13.29 11.65
C GLU A 53 -10.06 -14.74 12.09
N LYS A 54 -10.97 -15.62 11.65
CA LYS A 54 -10.91 -17.05 11.94
C LYS A 54 -9.61 -17.66 11.40
N TRP A 55 -9.27 -17.35 10.15
CA TRP A 55 -8.05 -17.86 9.55
C TRP A 55 -6.81 -17.42 10.33
N LEU A 56 -6.72 -16.15 10.71
CA LEU A 56 -5.61 -15.60 11.49
C LEU A 56 -5.48 -16.29 12.85
N ARG A 57 -6.59 -16.52 13.55
CA ARG A 57 -6.59 -17.25 14.83
C ARG A 57 -6.12 -18.68 14.70
N GLU A 58 -6.51 -19.38 13.63
CA GLU A 58 -6.15 -20.77 13.39
C GLU A 58 -4.68 -20.94 12.92
N ASN A 59 -4.10 -19.91 12.33
CA ASN A 59 -2.75 -19.94 11.74
C ASN A 59 -1.75 -19.01 12.45
N ALA A 60 -2.12 -18.44 13.60
CA ALA A 60 -1.22 -17.66 14.42
C ALA A 60 -0.05 -18.53 14.91
N GLU A 61 1.16 -17.96 14.96
CA GLU A 61 2.29 -18.63 15.55
C GLU A 61 2.07 -18.86 17.07
N PRO A 62 2.62 -19.94 17.66
CA PRO A 62 2.37 -20.28 19.05
C PRO A 62 2.78 -19.20 20.08
N ASP A 63 3.67 -18.32 19.69
CA ASP A 63 4.17 -17.20 20.51
C ASP A 63 3.38 -15.91 20.29
N TYR A 64 2.39 -15.93 19.42
CA TYR A 64 1.48 -14.82 19.27
C TYR A 64 0.65 -14.76 20.56
N ASP A 65 0.92 -13.73 21.36
CA ASP A 65 0.21 -13.50 22.61
C ASP A 65 -1.31 -13.56 22.36
N ASP A 66 -2.11 -14.05 23.30
CA ASP A 66 -3.58 -14.12 23.21
C ASP A 66 -4.24 -12.74 22.95
N GLY A 67 -3.48 -11.84 22.29
CA GLY A 67 -3.84 -10.49 21.93
C GLY A 67 -4.98 -10.46 20.91
N GLU A 68 -5.64 -9.34 20.89
CA GLU A 68 -6.63 -9.03 19.85
C GLU A 68 -5.92 -8.93 18.50
N ILE A 69 -6.50 -9.58 17.49
CA ILE A 69 -6.05 -9.42 16.11
C ILE A 69 -6.39 -8.00 15.68
N CYS A 70 -5.39 -7.27 15.19
CA CYS A 70 -5.57 -5.90 14.75
C CYS A 70 -6.40 -5.82 13.48
N TYR A 71 -7.15 -4.75 13.34
CA TYR A 71 -8.03 -4.50 12.19
C TYR A 71 -7.27 -4.52 10.87
N GLU A 72 -6.09 -3.91 10.82
CA GLU A 72 -5.20 -3.88 9.67
C GLU A 72 -4.71 -5.28 9.27
N GLU A 73 -4.51 -6.18 10.22
CA GLU A 73 -4.13 -7.58 9.92
C GLU A 73 -5.27 -8.32 9.25
N ILE A 74 -6.50 -8.07 9.66
CA ILE A 74 -7.70 -8.66 9.06
C ILE A 74 -7.87 -8.16 7.63
N ILE A 75 -7.73 -6.87 7.40
CA ILE A 75 -7.82 -6.29 6.05
C ILE A 75 -6.71 -6.84 5.16
N ALA A 76 -5.46 -6.87 5.64
CA ALA A 76 -4.35 -7.44 4.89
C ALA A 76 -4.61 -8.91 4.50
N GLN A 77 -5.17 -9.71 5.41
CA GLN A 77 -5.54 -11.08 5.11
C GLN A 77 -6.58 -11.17 3.99
N ILE A 78 -7.60 -10.32 4.03
CA ILE A 78 -8.63 -10.28 2.98
C ILE A 78 -8.00 -9.97 1.61
N LEU A 79 -7.08 -9.00 1.57
CA LEU A 79 -6.39 -8.63 0.33
C LEU A 79 -5.49 -9.75 -0.21
N PHE A 80 -4.77 -10.44 0.67
CA PHE A 80 -3.91 -11.57 0.29
C PHE A 80 -4.71 -12.83 -0.11
N ASP A 81 -5.95 -12.94 0.30
CA ASP A 81 -6.89 -13.96 -0.19
C ASP A 81 -7.44 -13.62 -1.60
N GLY A 82 -6.98 -12.55 -2.21
CA GLY A 82 -7.38 -12.12 -3.55
C GLY A 82 -8.74 -11.42 -3.58
N LYS A 83 -9.21 -10.92 -2.44
CA LYS A 83 -10.49 -10.21 -2.33
C LYS A 83 -10.28 -8.70 -2.25
N SER A 84 -11.35 -7.96 -2.51
CA SER A 84 -11.39 -6.51 -2.39
C SER A 84 -12.18 -6.10 -1.16
N VAL A 85 -11.78 -4.98 -0.56
CA VAL A 85 -12.46 -4.35 0.58
C VAL A 85 -12.99 -3.00 0.15
N ALA A 86 -14.19 -2.66 0.61
CA ALA A 86 -14.76 -1.34 0.33
C ALA A 86 -13.99 -0.23 1.06
N VAL A 87 -13.74 0.85 0.35
CA VAL A 87 -13.32 2.14 0.91
C VAL A 87 -14.46 3.11 0.70
N ARG A 88 -15.06 3.57 1.78
CA ARG A 88 -16.20 4.48 1.77
C ARG A 88 -15.72 5.92 1.91
N ASP A 89 -16.12 6.77 0.98
CA ASP A 89 -15.98 8.21 1.10
C ASP A 89 -17.06 8.73 2.07
N ILE A 90 -16.64 9.38 3.14
CA ILE A 90 -17.57 9.84 4.19
C ILE A 90 -18.34 11.11 3.82
N GLU A 91 -17.91 11.84 2.79
CA GLU A 91 -18.59 13.05 2.35
C GLU A 91 -19.76 12.78 1.41
N ASP A 92 -19.59 11.85 0.48
CA ASP A 92 -20.61 11.54 -0.52
C ASP A 92 -21.20 10.13 -0.42
N ASP A 93 -20.76 9.36 0.58
CA ASP A 93 -21.19 7.98 0.84
C ASP A 93 -20.96 7.01 -0.33
N LYS A 94 -20.03 7.34 -1.23
CA LYS A 94 -19.65 6.45 -2.33
C LYS A 94 -18.63 5.43 -1.87
N GLU A 95 -18.73 4.24 -2.43
CA GLU A 95 -17.77 3.17 -2.22
C GLU A 95 -16.83 3.01 -3.41
N SER A 96 -15.56 2.80 -3.09
CA SER A 96 -14.51 2.35 -4.00
C SER A 96 -13.93 1.06 -3.48
N TRP A 97 -13.11 0.39 -4.28
CA TRP A 97 -12.62 -0.93 -3.93
C TRP A 97 -11.10 -0.94 -3.82
N LEU A 98 -10.61 -1.43 -2.70
CA LEU A 98 -9.21 -1.69 -2.46
C LEU A 98 -8.93 -3.17 -2.64
N SER A 99 -7.99 -3.50 -3.53
CA SER A 99 -7.44 -4.84 -3.73
C SER A 99 -5.92 -4.79 -3.59
N LEU A 100 -5.28 -5.94 -3.45
CA LEU A 100 -3.81 -6.00 -3.44
C LEU A 100 -3.23 -5.44 -4.75
N SER A 101 -3.87 -5.73 -5.87
CA SER A 101 -3.50 -5.22 -7.19
C SER A 101 -3.61 -3.69 -7.29
N ASN A 102 -4.70 -3.12 -6.77
CA ASN A 102 -4.88 -1.67 -6.74
C ASN A 102 -3.89 -0.99 -5.79
N LEU A 103 -3.63 -1.59 -4.64
CA LEU A 103 -2.64 -1.10 -3.68
C LEU A 103 -1.25 -1.04 -4.31
N ALA A 104 -0.83 -2.12 -4.98
CA ALA A 104 0.43 -2.18 -5.70
C ALA A 104 0.53 -1.08 -6.77
N ARG A 105 -0.55 -0.84 -7.51
CA ARG A 105 -0.61 0.25 -8.50
C ARG A 105 -0.52 1.62 -7.84
N GLY A 106 -1.17 1.82 -6.71
CA GLY A 106 -1.08 3.06 -5.93
C GLY A 106 0.34 3.36 -5.47
N ILE A 107 1.05 2.37 -4.96
CA ILE A 107 2.46 2.46 -4.57
C ILE A 107 3.33 2.82 -5.77
N GLN A 108 3.16 2.11 -6.88
CA GLN A 108 3.92 2.38 -8.12
C GLN A 108 3.68 3.79 -8.65
N THR A 109 2.44 4.23 -8.65
CA THR A 109 2.07 5.58 -9.12
C THR A 109 2.63 6.66 -8.20
N ALA A 110 2.53 6.49 -6.89
CA ALA A 110 3.10 7.41 -5.92
C ALA A 110 4.62 7.58 -6.12
N PHE A 111 5.32 6.49 -6.33
CA PHE A 111 6.76 6.50 -6.59
C PHE A 111 7.08 7.16 -7.94
N ARG A 112 6.40 6.76 -9.01
CA ARG A 112 6.65 7.26 -10.37
C ARG A 112 6.40 8.77 -10.49
N GLU A 113 5.36 9.27 -9.84
CA GLU A 113 4.99 10.67 -9.87
C GLU A 113 5.73 11.53 -8.84
N GLY A 114 6.62 10.92 -8.06
CA GLY A 114 7.50 11.60 -7.13
C GLY A 114 6.82 12.10 -5.86
N TYR A 115 5.68 11.54 -5.48
CA TYR A 115 5.07 11.84 -4.19
C TYR A 115 6.03 11.47 -3.07
N TYR A 116 6.33 12.46 -2.20
CA TYR A 116 7.24 12.27 -1.08
C TYR A 116 8.61 11.69 -1.49
N SER A 117 9.15 12.14 -2.62
CA SER A 117 10.42 11.65 -3.19
C SER A 117 11.64 11.88 -2.28
N SER A 118 11.54 12.78 -1.31
CA SER A 118 12.56 12.98 -0.26
C SER A 118 12.56 11.86 0.79
N TYR A 119 11.53 11.03 0.84
CA TYR A 119 11.43 9.89 1.74
C TYR A 119 12.00 8.65 1.04
N ASN A 120 12.95 7.98 1.67
CA ASN A 120 13.55 6.75 1.14
C ASN A 120 12.69 5.54 1.49
N TRP A 121 11.46 5.51 0.98
CA TRP A 121 10.51 4.42 1.27
C TRP A 121 10.59 3.25 0.30
N LEU A 122 11.44 3.34 -0.70
CA LEU A 122 11.73 2.26 -1.65
C LEU A 122 13.23 2.01 -1.68
N VAL A 123 13.65 0.79 -1.33
CA VAL A 123 15.04 0.40 -1.13
C VAL A 123 15.39 -0.81 -1.98
N PRO A 124 16.55 -0.82 -2.67
CA PRO A 124 16.97 -2.00 -3.42
C PRO A 124 17.21 -3.19 -2.50
N ASP A 125 16.79 -4.36 -2.96
CA ASP A 125 16.98 -5.63 -2.27
C ASP A 125 18.24 -6.34 -2.81
N GLY A 126 19.25 -6.46 -1.96
CA GLY A 126 20.51 -7.09 -2.31
C GLY A 126 21.41 -6.29 -3.27
N ASP A 127 22.46 -6.94 -3.77
CA ASP A 127 23.49 -6.30 -4.59
C ASP A 127 23.14 -6.14 -6.08
N GLY A 128 22.02 -6.73 -6.51
CA GLY A 128 21.65 -6.83 -7.93
C GLY A 128 20.78 -5.70 -8.47
N PHE A 129 20.20 -4.86 -7.66
CA PHE A 129 19.25 -3.79 -8.02
C PHE A 129 18.07 -4.26 -8.91
N ARG A 130 17.76 -5.55 -8.90
CA ARG A 130 16.67 -6.13 -9.69
C ARG A 130 15.33 -6.07 -8.99
N GLU A 131 15.36 -6.20 -7.67
CA GLU A 131 14.19 -6.20 -6.81
C GLU A 131 14.33 -5.10 -5.77
N TRP A 132 13.20 -4.54 -5.40
CA TRP A 132 13.11 -3.46 -4.42
C TRP A 132 12.08 -3.85 -3.36
N HIS A 133 12.31 -3.44 -2.14
CA HIS A 133 11.35 -3.60 -1.04
C HIS A 133 10.95 -2.26 -0.46
N LEU A 134 9.82 -2.25 0.22
CA LEU A 134 9.33 -1.07 0.90
C LEU A 134 10.03 -0.89 2.25
N GLU A 135 10.49 0.32 2.51
CA GLU A 135 10.89 0.75 3.85
C GLU A 135 9.68 1.39 4.53
N THR A 136 8.84 0.56 5.14
CA THR A 136 7.54 0.99 5.66
C THR A 136 7.65 1.97 6.82
N SER A 137 8.79 2.04 7.52
CA SER A 137 9.07 3.06 8.51
C SER A 137 9.09 4.49 7.94
N GLN A 138 9.27 4.62 6.63
CA GLN A 138 9.23 5.90 5.91
C GLN A 138 7.84 6.21 5.33
N ILE A 139 6.91 5.28 5.42
CA ILE A 139 5.54 5.43 4.95
C ILE A 139 4.66 5.85 6.13
N ASP A 140 4.54 7.15 6.32
CA ASP A 140 3.69 7.73 7.35
C ASP A 140 2.22 7.86 6.92
N SER A 141 1.41 8.50 7.73
CA SER A 141 -0.01 8.69 7.47
C SER A 141 -0.30 9.52 6.20
N GLU A 142 0.55 10.50 5.87
CA GLU A 142 0.39 11.32 4.67
C GLU A 142 0.73 10.52 3.41
N VAL A 143 1.82 9.78 3.43
CA VAL A 143 2.22 8.89 2.31
C VAL A 143 1.17 7.80 2.12
N SER A 144 0.70 7.19 3.19
CA SER A 144 -0.34 6.15 3.14
C SER A 144 -1.66 6.68 2.58
N ASP A 145 -2.06 7.89 2.96
CA ASP A 145 -3.25 8.55 2.41
C ASP A 145 -3.15 8.69 0.89
N VAL A 146 -2.03 9.23 0.39
CA VAL A 146 -1.78 9.34 -1.05
C VAL A 146 -1.82 7.98 -1.74
N ILE A 147 -1.18 6.97 -1.17
CA ILE A 147 -1.18 5.61 -1.73
C ILE A 147 -2.60 5.05 -1.84
N ILE A 148 -3.43 5.20 -0.81
CA ILE A 148 -4.81 4.71 -0.83
C ILE A 148 -5.65 5.46 -1.88
N GLN A 149 -5.56 6.79 -1.95
CA GLN A 149 -6.27 7.56 -2.96
C GLN A 149 -5.88 7.13 -4.38
N LEU A 150 -4.58 6.99 -4.64
CA LEU A 150 -4.08 6.51 -5.94
C LEU A 150 -4.52 5.07 -6.23
N ALA A 151 -4.61 4.22 -5.22
CA ALA A 151 -5.08 2.85 -5.36
C ALA A 151 -6.55 2.78 -5.77
N VAL A 152 -7.42 3.56 -5.14
CA VAL A 152 -8.87 3.46 -5.35
C VAL A 152 -9.39 4.35 -6.47
N TRP A 153 -8.73 5.48 -6.75
CA TRP A 153 -9.18 6.44 -7.78
C TRP A 153 -8.18 6.69 -8.91
N GLY A 154 -6.92 6.33 -8.72
CA GLY A 154 -5.86 6.64 -9.68
C GLY A 154 -5.37 8.08 -9.64
N GLU A 155 -5.91 8.90 -8.76
CA GLU A 155 -5.55 10.32 -8.55
C GLU A 155 -5.73 10.71 -7.09
N VAL A 156 -5.05 11.78 -6.69
CA VAL A 156 -5.23 12.38 -5.35
C VAL A 156 -6.33 13.43 -5.42
N VAL A 157 -7.41 13.19 -4.70
CA VAL A 157 -8.62 14.04 -4.67
C VAL A 157 -8.63 14.93 -3.43
N TYR A 158 -8.20 14.41 -2.30
CA TYR A 158 -8.19 15.09 -1.01
C TYR A 158 -6.76 15.42 -0.55
N GLY A 159 -6.62 16.51 0.14
CA GLY A 159 -5.33 16.86 0.75
C GLY A 159 -4.82 18.24 0.45
#